data_5f82765e79043260a419f4aa41c1e7b5
#
_entry.id   5f82765e79043260a419f4aa41c1e7b5
#
_cell.length_a   1.000
_cell.length_b   1.000
_cell.length_c   1.000
_cell.angle_alpha   90.00
_cell.angle_beta   90.00
_cell.angle_gamma   90.00
#
_symmetry.space_group_name_H-M   'P 1'
#
loop_
_entity.id
_entity.type
_entity.pdbx_description
1 polymer ?
#
loop_
_entity_poly.entity_id
_entity_poly.type
_entity_poly.pdbx_seq_one_letter_code
_entity_poly.pdbx_strand_id
1 'polypeptide(L)'
;MTKTSAKNSSSSTVQSPRVAIAIMAAGKGTRLKSRHPKVLHEVGGKPILAHVIATAAKVVPPKDIFVIIGHEAERVRAAVGASGVQFVVQAEQRGTGHALMVARNALAPYDQVMVLSGDAPMITAQTIQKLSAFHSAQKAAMTLLSADFNDPSGYGRVIRKSAKSAEVRAIVEEKATSRQQKNIREINSGFYVFSIPALYGHIGELTTDNAHREYYITDMAAVLVRAKQKVVVMKTPHAAEVLGSNRRSEIVDLDARLRLAKCQQLMDEGVTIFYPQTCVIDSDVEIGTDTVIEPFVQLRGKTKIGADCRIRSYCVINNTEIGDGVVVLPGCVMDDSHIANDAIVGPYSRLRPGSEIGEGAHLGNFVETKKTKLGKGSKANHLTYLGDTEIGEGVNVGAGTITCNYDGVHKHKTVIEDGVFVGSDATLVAPVRIGRGSYIAAASCITEDVPADSLALGRARQMVKEGWAREKRRQK
;
A
#
# COMPACT_ATOMS: atom_id res chain seq x y z
N MET A 1 -19.97 33.90 -66.14
CA MET A 1 -18.82 33.08 -65.69
C MET A 1 -18.22 33.72 -64.43
N THR A 2 -18.66 33.30 -63.30
CA THR A 2 -18.21 33.80 -61.99
C THR A 2 -17.43 32.68 -61.30
N LYS A 3 -16.12 32.86 -61.14
CA LYS A 3 -15.21 31.95 -60.47
C LYS A 3 -15.35 32.15 -58.96
N THR A 4 -15.91 31.16 -58.23
CA THR A 4 -15.94 31.10 -56.81
C THR A 4 -14.58 30.54 -56.31
N SER A 5 -13.81 31.38 -55.65
CA SER A 5 -12.56 30.97 -54.97
C SER A 5 -12.89 30.28 -53.66
N ALA A 6 -12.63 28.99 -53.56
CA ALA A 6 -12.70 28.24 -52.32
C ALA A 6 -11.48 28.60 -51.46
N LYS A 7 -11.71 29.26 -50.33
CA LYS A 7 -10.69 29.42 -49.29
C LYS A 7 -10.55 28.08 -48.52
N ASN A 8 -9.45 27.40 -48.70
CA ASN A 8 -9.00 26.31 -47.86
C ASN A 8 -8.67 26.87 -46.47
N SER A 9 -9.55 26.67 -45.53
CA SER A 9 -9.25 26.85 -44.10
C SER A 9 -8.54 25.59 -43.59
N SER A 10 -7.21 25.61 -43.60
CA SER A 10 -6.41 24.61 -42.85
C SER A 10 -6.65 24.83 -41.37
N SER A 11 -7.52 24.03 -40.76
CA SER A 11 -7.61 23.90 -39.32
C SER A 11 -6.32 23.25 -38.84
N SER A 12 -5.37 24.03 -38.34
CA SER A 12 -4.23 23.55 -37.60
C SER A 12 -4.79 22.92 -36.29
N THR A 13 -4.87 21.61 -36.24
CA THR A 13 -5.06 20.86 -35.01
C THR A 13 -3.91 21.21 -34.07
N VAL A 14 -4.17 22.06 -33.07
CA VAL A 14 -3.21 22.34 -32.00
C VAL A 14 -3.03 21.03 -31.26
N GLN A 15 -1.93 20.34 -31.54
CA GLN A 15 -1.56 19.10 -30.86
C GLN A 15 -1.33 19.43 -29.37
N SER A 16 -1.97 18.68 -28.47
CA SER A 16 -1.75 18.85 -27.03
C SER A 16 -0.27 18.64 -26.70
N PRO A 17 0.34 19.48 -25.85
CA PRO A 17 1.75 19.37 -25.53
C PRO A 17 2.09 18.01 -24.93
N ARG A 18 3.23 17.43 -25.36
CA ARG A 18 3.76 16.20 -24.76
C ARG A 18 4.36 16.54 -23.40
N VAL A 19 3.83 15.92 -22.34
CA VAL A 19 4.23 16.18 -20.97
C VAL A 19 4.98 14.98 -20.40
N ALA A 20 6.18 15.21 -19.87
CA ALA A 20 6.89 14.25 -19.02
C ALA A 20 6.68 14.59 -17.54
N ILE A 21 6.75 13.57 -16.68
CA ILE A 21 6.82 13.75 -15.22
C ILE A 21 8.20 13.34 -14.74
N ALA A 22 8.91 14.24 -14.05
CA ALA A 22 10.18 13.97 -13.39
C ALA A 22 9.96 13.91 -11.88
N ILE A 23 10.20 12.74 -11.25
CA ILE A 23 10.04 12.55 -9.81
C ILE A 23 11.41 12.61 -9.13
N MET A 24 11.58 13.55 -8.19
CA MET A 24 12.82 13.77 -7.48
C MET A 24 12.98 12.75 -6.34
N ALA A 25 13.87 11.78 -6.49
CA ALA A 25 14.10 10.68 -5.54
C ALA A 25 15.58 10.42 -5.21
N ALA A 26 16.49 11.36 -5.56
CA ALA A 26 17.94 11.18 -5.42
C ALA A 26 18.51 11.57 -4.04
N GLY A 27 17.71 12.22 -3.18
CA GLY A 27 18.18 12.82 -1.94
C GLY A 27 18.54 11.82 -0.84
N LYS A 28 19.59 12.13 -0.03
CA LYS A 28 20.06 11.28 1.09
C LYS A 28 19.11 11.23 2.30
N GLY A 29 18.26 12.22 2.49
CA GLY A 29 17.31 12.25 3.62
C GLY A 29 17.96 12.25 5.01
N THR A 30 19.09 12.93 5.19
CA THR A 30 19.92 12.90 6.42
C THR A 30 19.18 13.25 7.71
N ARG A 31 18.14 14.10 7.62
CA ARG A 31 17.29 14.49 8.75
C ARG A 31 16.47 13.35 9.35
N LEU A 32 16.21 12.28 8.60
CA LEU A 32 15.49 11.10 9.09
C LEU A 32 16.32 10.20 9.99
N LYS A 33 17.65 10.39 10.03
CA LYS A 33 18.59 9.53 10.79
C LYS A 33 18.35 8.05 10.50
N SER A 34 18.20 7.67 9.24
CA SER A 34 17.85 6.33 8.76
C SER A 34 18.95 5.78 7.85
N ARG A 35 19.12 4.45 7.88
CA ARG A 35 19.93 3.70 6.90
C ARG A 35 19.16 3.43 5.60
N HIS A 36 17.84 3.67 5.61
CA HIS A 36 16.99 3.47 4.43
C HIS A 36 16.85 4.78 3.68
N PRO A 37 16.86 4.78 2.33
CA PRO A 37 16.52 5.94 1.52
C PRO A 37 15.19 6.53 1.96
N LYS A 38 15.13 7.86 2.05
CA LYS A 38 13.94 8.60 2.49
C LYS A 38 12.66 8.14 1.78
N VAL A 39 12.72 8.00 0.47
CA VAL A 39 11.60 7.67 -0.40
C VAL A 39 11.12 6.22 -0.31
N LEU A 40 11.89 5.35 0.37
CA LEU A 40 11.55 3.94 0.61
C LEU A 40 10.93 3.69 1.99
N HIS A 41 10.79 4.70 2.84
CA HIS A 41 9.97 4.54 4.05
C HIS A 41 8.54 4.26 3.66
N GLU A 42 7.90 3.34 4.40
CA GLU A 42 6.52 2.94 4.11
C GLU A 42 5.51 3.84 4.81
N VAL A 43 4.45 4.17 4.08
CA VAL A 43 3.25 4.83 4.56
C VAL A 43 2.06 4.17 3.86
N GLY A 44 0.97 3.91 4.56
CA GLY A 44 -0.17 3.19 3.98
C GLY A 44 0.19 1.84 3.37
N GLY A 45 1.19 1.14 3.94
CA GLY A 45 1.59 -0.21 3.54
C GLY A 45 2.53 -0.31 2.32
N LYS A 46 3.03 0.82 1.78
CA LYS A 46 3.97 0.81 0.64
C LYS A 46 4.94 2.00 0.67
N PRO A 47 6.08 1.91 -0.06
CA PRO A 47 7.05 3.00 -0.12
C PRO A 47 6.42 4.34 -0.51
N ILE A 48 6.85 5.43 0.12
CA ILE A 48 6.38 6.79 -0.18
C ILE A 48 6.43 7.06 -1.68
N LEU A 49 7.55 6.71 -2.33
CA LEU A 49 7.74 6.89 -3.78
C LEU A 49 6.71 6.15 -4.63
N ALA A 50 6.27 4.97 -4.18
CA ALA A 50 5.28 4.18 -4.91
C ALA A 50 3.92 4.89 -5.00
N HIS A 51 3.53 5.66 -3.97
CA HIS A 51 2.32 6.49 -4.01
C HIS A 51 2.44 7.59 -5.07
N VAL A 52 3.57 8.29 -5.10
CA VAL A 52 3.80 9.38 -6.07
C VAL A 52 3.80 8.84 -7.49
N ILE A 53 4.46 7.71 -7.74
CA ILE A 53 4.47 7.03 -9.04
C ILE A 53 3.05 6.61 -9.45
N ALA A 54 2.30 5.98 -8.55
CA ALA A 54 0.93 5.55 -8.83
C ALA A 54 0.00 6.72 -9.17
N THR A 55 0.18 7.86 -8.51
CA THR A 55 -0.55 9.10 -8.82
C THR A 55 -0.13 9.67 -10.17
N ALA A 56 1.16 9.74 -10.47
CA ALA A 56 1.70 10.22 -11.74
C ALA A 56 1.22 9.36 -12.93
N ALA A 57 1.14 8.03 -12.76
CA ALA A 57 0.68 7.08 -13.77
C ALA A 57 -0.81 7.23 -14.14
N LYS A 58 -1.60 7.92 -13.31
CA LYS A 58 -2.98 8.31 -13.64
C LYS A 58 -3.05 9.55 -14.56
N VAL A 59 -1.93 10.24 -14.76
CA VAL A 59 -1.86 11.48 -15.55
C VAL A 59 -1.13 11.27 -16.89
N VAL A 60 -0.01 10.56 -16.88
CA VAL A 60 0.77 10.20 -18.08
C VAL A 60 1.12 8.72 -18.06
N PRO A 61 1.36 8.08 -19.22
CA PRO A 61 1.82 6.70 -19.27
C PRO A 61 3.13 6.50 -18.50
N PRO A 62 3.38 5.33 -17.88
CA PRO A 62 4.60 5.08 -17.10
C PRO A 62 5.91 5.32 -17.85
N LYS A 63 5.95 5.12 -19.18
CA LYS A 63 7.10 5.39 -20.04
C LYS A 63 7.49 6.89 -20.09
N ASP A 64 6.56 7.78 -19.76
CA ASP A 64 6.73 9.23 -19.74
C ASP A 64 6.99 9.77 -18.32
N ILE A 65 7.19 8.84 -17.34
CA ILE A 65 7.56 9.13 -15.96
C ILE A 65 9.03 8.79 -15.75
N PHE A 66 9.83 9.77 -15.32
CA PHE A 66 11.25 9.65 -15.05
C PHE A 66 11.52 9.81 -13.57
N VAL A 67 11.95 8.74 -12.90
CA VAL A 67 12.35 8.79 -11.49
C VAL A 67 13.84 9.10 -11.42
N ILE A 68 14.20 10.28 -10.90
CA ILE A 68 15.59 10.68 -10.76
C ILE A 68 16.10 10.12 -9.43
N ILE A 69 16.97 9.11 -9.51
CA ILE A 69 17.53 8.35 -8.38
C ILE A 69 19.00 8.70 -8.19
N GLY A 70 19.54 8.48 -6.99
CA GLY A 70 20.93 8.81 -6.68
C GLY A 70 21.45 8.03 -5.50
N HIS A 71 21.22 8.48 -4.28
CA HIS A 71 21.63 7.74 -3.08
C HIS A 71 20.93 6.37 -3.03
N GLU A 72 21.73 5.29 -2.95
CA GLU A 72 21.24 3.89 -2.99
C GLU A 72 20.31 3.60 -4.20
N ALA A 73 20.71 4.08 -5.37
CA ALA A 73 19.90 4.03 -6.59
C ALA A 73 19.35 2.63 -6.89
N GLU A 74 20.15 1.58 -6.71
CA GLU A 74 19.71 0.20 -7.02
C GLU A 74 18.63 -0.30 -6.06
N ARG A 75 18.68 0.10 -4.79
CA ARG A 75 17.59 -0.23 -3.84
C ARG A 75 16.29 0.46 -4.22
N VAL A 76 16.38 1.74 -4.61
CA VAL A 76 15.20 2.48 -5.07
C VAL A 76 14.64 1.85 -6.34
N ARG A 77 15.51 1.52 -7.30
CA ARG A 77 15.12 0.84 -8.55
C ARG A 77 14.43 -0.49 -8.28
N ALA A 78 14.99 -1.33 -7.42
CA ALA A 78 14.42 -2.64 -7.08
C ALA A 78 13.03 -2.51 -6.43
N ALA A 79 12.83 -1.53 -5.55
CA ALA A 79 11.58 -1.35 -4.82
C ALA A 79 10.40 -0.89 -5.70
N VAL A 80 10.65 -0.14 -6.79
CA VAL A 80 9.60 0.43 -7.63
C VAL A 80 9.73 0.07 -9.12
N GLY A 81 10.68 -0.79 -9.49
CA GLY A 81 10.98 -1.15 -10.89
C GLY A 81 9.81 -1.79 -11.64
N ALA A 82 8.96 -2.53 -10.94
CA ALA A 82 7.76 -3.16 -11.51
C ALA A 82 6.71 -2.13 -12.00
N SER A 83 6.86 -0.84 -11.67
CA SER A 83 5.93 0.22 -12.10
C SER A 83 6.04 0.62 -13.58
N GLY A 84 7.07 0.15 -14.29
CA GLY A 84 7.28 0.47 -15.72
C GLY A 84 7.80 1.88 -16.01
N VAL A 85 8.22 2.62 -15.00
CA VAL A 85 8.78 3.97 -15.13
C VAL A 85 10.24 3.95 -15.63
N GLN A 86 10.72 5.08 -16.14
CA GLN A 86 12.11 5.28 -16.54
C GLN A 86 12.95 5.77 -15.36
N PHE A 87 14.23 5.41 -15.33
CA PHE A 87 15.14 5.86 -14.28
C PHE A 87 16.27 6.71 -14.85
N VAL A 88 16.53 7.85 -14.21
CA VAL A 88 17.67 8.71 -14.48
C VAL A 88 18.58 8.71 -13.26
N VAL A 89 19.86 8.37 -13.42
CA VAL A 89 20.79 8.29 -12.30
C VAL A 89 21.52 9.63 -12.13
N GLN A 90 21.33 10.28 -11.00
CA GLN A 90 22.10 11.42 -10.54
C GLN A 90 23.28 10.89 -9.71
N ALA A 91 24.42 10.66 -10.33
CA ALA A 91 25.59 10.07 -9.66
C ALA A 91 26.12 10.94 -8.51
N GLU A 92 26.15 12.26 -8.71
CA GLU A 92 26.51 13.24 -7.68
C GLU A 92 25.28 14.05 -7.26
N GLN A 93 24.92 14.02 -5.98
CA GLN A 93 23.78 14.76 -5.45
C GLN A 93 24.13 16.24 -5.21
N ARG A 94 24.21 17.02 -6.31
CA ARG A 94 24.57 18.45 -6.30
C ARG A 94 23.31 19.38 -6.28
N GLY A 95 22.20 18.88 -5.81
CA GLY A 95 20.94 19.64 -5.69
C GLY A 95 19.89 19.30 -6.73
N THR A 96 18.70 19.88 -6.58
CA THR A 96 17.50 19.60 -7.39
C THR A 96 17.60 20.16 -8.81
N GLY A 97 18.28 21.27 -9.01
CA GLY A 97 18.58 21.80 -10.35
C GLY A 97 19.53 20.89 -11.12
N HIS A 98 20.58 20.36 -10.47
CA HIS A 98 21.49 19.39 -11.07
C HIS A 98 20.75 18.09 -11.49
N ALA A 99 19.77 17.65 -10.74
CA ALA A 99 18.94 16.50 -11.10
C ALA A 99 18.26 16.68 -12.48
N LEU A 100 17.72 17.87 -12.76
CA LEU A 100 17.14 18.19 -14.07
C LEU A 100 18.20 18.40 -15.16
N MET A 101 19.39 18.90 -14.81
CA MET A 101 20.50 18.97 -15.80
C MET A 101 20.88 17.58 -16.29
N VAL A 102 20.98 16.59 -15.39
CA VAL A 102 21.28 15.19 -15.73
C VAL A 102 20.16 14.55 -16.54
N ALA A 103 18.90 14.91 -16.28
CA ALA A 103 17.74 14.39 -17.01
C ALA A 103 17.54 15.01 -18.41
N ARG A 104 18.35 15.99 -18.84
CA ARG A 104 18.16 16.76 -20.07
C ARG A 104 17.89 15.91 -21.30
N ASN A 105 18.72 14.91 -21.56
CA ASN A 105 18.58 14.06 -22.76
C ASN A 105 17.30 13.23 -22.73
N ALA A 106 16.91 12.71 -21.57
CA ALA A 106 15.69 11.94 -21.41
C ALA A 106 14.43 12.80 -21.58
N LEU A 107 14.48 14.06 -21.18
CA LEU A 107 13.36 14.99 -21.26
C LEU A 107 13.28 15.79 -22.56
N ALA A 108 14.34 15.80 -23.38
CA ALA A 108 14.40 16.55 -24.63
C ALA A 108 13.24 16.29 -25.63
N PRO A 109 12.65 15.07 -25.72
CA PRO A 109 11.53 14.81 -26.63
C PRO A 109 10.20 15.46 -26.24
N TYR A 110 10.09 16.07 -25.06
CA TYR A 110 8.84 16.61 -24.51
C TYR A 110 8.78 18.13 -24.64
N ASP A 111 7.56 18.67 -24.62
CA ASP A 111 7.32 20.10 -24.63
C ASP A 111 7.33 20.72 -23.24
N GLN A 112 6.87 19.94 -22.27
CA GLN A 112 6.76 20.32 -20.86
C GLN A 112 7.28 19.22 -19.96
N VAL A 113 7.87 19.59 -18.82
CA VAL A 113 8.18 18.68 -17.72
C VAL A 113 7.50 19.13 -16.46
N MET A 114 6.78 18.20 -15.83
CA MET A 114 6.27 18.39 -14.49
C MET A 114 7.24 17.75 -13.50
N VAL A 115 7.67 18.49 -12.51
CA VAL A 115 8.56 18.04 -11.45
C VAL A 115 7.75 17.76 -10.20
N LEU A 116 7.84 16.53 -9.70
CA LEU A 116 7.18 16.11 -8.46
C LEU A 116 8.22 15.74 -7.40
N SER A 117 7.89 16.07 -6.15
CA SER A 117 8.69 15.63 -4.99
C SER A 117 8.37 14.17 -4.67
N GLY A 118 9.38 13.28 -4.70
CA GLY A 118 9.20 11.84 -4.46
C GLY A 118 8.87 11.48 -3.02
N ASP A 119 8.81 12.45 -2.12
CA ASP A 119 8.52 12.30 -0.69
C ASP A 119 7.18 12.91 -0.25
N ALA A 120 6.34 13.35 -1.19
CA ALA A 120 5.02 13.92 -0.93
C ALA A 120 3.90 13.00 -1.48
N PRO A 121 3.52 11.95 -0.75
CA PRO A 121 2.68 10.86 -1.25
C PRO A 121 1.20 11.23 -1.39
N MET A 122 0.78 12.37 -0.82
CA MET A 122 -0.63 12.77 -0.79
C MET A 122 -1.07 13.61 -1.98
N ILE A 123 -0.15 13.93 -2.91
CA ILE A 123 -0.51 14.67 -4.14
C ILE A 123 -1.54 13.89 -4.95
N THR A 124 -2.60 14.55 -5.41
CA THR A 124 -3.66 13.92 -6.19
C THR A 124 -3.47 14.09 -7.69
N ALA A 125 -3.96 13.13 -8.48
CA ALA A 125 -3.95 13.23 -9.94
C ALA A 125 -4.73 14.48 -10.42
N GLN A 126 -5.82 14.83 -9.75
CA GLN A 126 -6.61 16.02 -10.08
C GLN A 126 -5.80 17.31 -9.93
N THR A 127 -5.03 17.45 -8.85
CA THR A 127 -4.18 18.63 -8.63
C THR A 127 -3.06 18.70 -9.67
N ILE A 128 -2.46 17.56 -10.01
CA ILE A 128 -1.46 17.44 -11.08
C ILE A 128 -2.04 17.89 -12.43
N GLN A 129 -3.21 17.39 -12.81
CA GLN A 129 -3.90 17.77 -14.04
C GLN A 129 -4.27 19.25 -14.07
N LYS A 130 -4.79 19.80 -12.95
CA LYS A 130 -5.08 21.25 -12.84
C LYS A 130 -3.83 22.11 -13.00
N LEU A 131 -2.70 21.68 -12.40
CA LEU A 131 -1.43 22.40 -12.51
C LEU A 131 -0.91 22.44 -13.96
N SER A 132 -0.99 21.31 -14.69
CA SER A 132 -0.64 21.21 -16.10
C SER A 132 -1.54 22.10 -16.97
N ALA A 133 -2.84 22.04 -16.78
CA ALA A 133 -3.80 22.86 -17.51
C ALA A 133 -3.60 24.35 -17.26
N PHE A 134 -3.35 24.73 -15.99
CA PHE A 134 -3.07 26.12 -15.61
C PHE A 134 -1.78 26.61 -16.27
N HIS A 135 -0.70 25.82 -16.27
CA HIS A 135 0.56 26.14 -16.93
C HIS A 135 0.36 26.45 -18.41
N SER A 136 -0.35 25.57 -19.11
CA SER A 136 -0.64 25.70 -20.54
C SER A 136 -1.51 26.94 -20.83
N ALA A 137 -2.57 27.18 -20.05
CA ALA A 137 -3.45 28.33 -20.19
C ALA A 137 -2.70 29.65 -19.96
N GLN A 138 -1.76 29.67 -19.01
CA GLN A 138 -0.93 30.85 -18.72
C GLN A 138 0.19 31.05 -19.74
N LYS A 139 0.49 30.09 -20.60
CA LYS A 139 1.67 30.09 -21.50
C LYS A 139 2.93 30.43 -20.72
N ALA A 140 3.10 29.86 -19.54
CA ALA A 140 4.17 30.19 -18.62
C ALA A 140 5.46 29.43 -18.97
N ALA A 141 6.60 30.01 -18.64
CA ALA A 141 7.89 29.33 -18.68
C ALA A 141 8.07 28.40 -17.47
N MET A 142 7.52 28.82 -16.34
CA MET A 142 7.49 28.05 -15.10
C MET A 142 6.17 28.29 -14.37
N THR A 143 5.57 27.22 -13.86
CA THR A 143 4.47 27.29 -12.91
C THR A 143 4.86 26.51 -11.66
N LEU A 144 4.62 27.06 -10.49
CA LEU A 144 4.80 26.35 -9.23
C LEU A 144 3.45 26.12 -8.56
N LEU A 145 3.34 25.01 -7.83
CA LEU A 145 2.24 24.77 -6.91
C LEU A 145 2.61 25.36 -5.54
N SER A 146 1.69 26.08 -4.89
CA SER A 146 1.84 26.58 -3.54
C SER A 146 0.67 26.20 -2.64
N ALA A 147 0.84 26.35 -1.34
CA ALA A 147 -0.21 26.21 -0.35
C ALA A 147 0.02 27.20 0.78
N ASP A 148 -1.05 27.55 1.52
CA ASP A 148 -0.91 28.31 2.76
C ASP A 148 -0.77 27.37 3.96
N PHE A 149 0.29 27.57 4.75
CA PHE A 149 0.51 26.84 5.99
C PHE A 149 0.35 27.76 7.20
N ASN A 150 -0.26 27.25 8.28
CA ASN A 150 -0.33 27.99 9.55
C ASN A 150 1.06 28.17 10.14
N ASP A 151 1.88 27.12 10.10
CA ASP A 151 3.31 27.17 10.40
C ASP A 151 4.11 26.82 9.13
N PRO A 152 4.65 27.85 8.43
CA PRO A 152 5.43 27.64 7.21
C PRO A 152 6.90 27.31 7.46
N SER A 153 7.32 27.09 8.71
CA SER A 153 8.72 26.82 9.09
C SER A 153 9.28 25.61 8.34
N GLY A 154 10.50 25.77 7.83
CA GLY A 154 11.18 24.71 7.09
C GLY A 154 10.87 24.64 5.58
N TYR A 155 9.95 25.46 5.08
CA TYR A 155 9.61 25.57 3.65
C TYR A 155 10.13 26.86 3.03
N GLY A 156 10.39 26.86 1.72
CA GLY A 156 10.63 28.08 0.96
C GLY A 156 9.37 28.94 0.87
N ARG A 157 9.53 30.25 0.78
CA ARG A 157 8.43 31.22 0.65
C ARG A 157 8.25 31.67 -0.79
N VAL A 158 6.99 31.75 -1.23
CA VAL A 158 6.65 32.29 -2.53
C VAL A 158 6.52 33.79 -2.46
N ILE A 159 7.37 34.51 -3.20
CA ILE A 159 7.33 35.97 -3.29
C ILE A 159 6.60 36.35 -4.57
N ARG A 160 5.36 36.79 -4.45
CA ARG A 160 4.55 37.27 -5.59
C ARG A 160 4.96 38.66 -6.04
N LYS A 161 4.69 39.02 -7.27
CA LYS A 161 4.88 40.36 -7.80
C LYS A 161 3.98 41.40 -7.10
N SER A 162 2.76 40.99 -6.76
CA SER A 162 1.85 41.69 -5.87
C SER A 162 0.92 40.69 -5.17
N ALA A 163 0.25 41.09 -4.08
CA ALA A 163 -0.57 40.18 -3.25
C ALA A 163 -1.67 39.44 -4.02
N LYS A 164 -2.23 40.04 -5.07
CA LYS A 164 -3.30 39.45 -5.91
C LYS A 164 -2.79 38.88 -7.23
N SER A 165 -1.51 39.02 -7.55
CA SER A 165 -0.93 38.54 -8.82
C SER A 165 -0.66 37.04 -8.76
N ALA A 166 -0.94 36.31 -9.83
CA ALA A 166 -0.42 34.97 -10.01
C ALA A 166 1.08 34.96 -10.39
N GLU A 167 1.65 36.12 -10.83
CA GLU A 167 3.05 36.22 -11.19
C GLU A 167 3.96 36.17 -9.97
N VAL A 168 5.02 35.38 -10.07
CA VAL A 168 6.02 35.17 -9.03
C VAL A 168 7.26 36.01 -9.34
N ARG A 169 7.83 36.64 -8.31
CA ARG A 169 9.09 37.35 -8.37
C ARG A 169 10.27 36.44 -8.02
N ALA A 170 10.12 35.62 -6.98
CA ALA A 170 11.16 34.72 -6.51
C ALA A 170 10.56 33.65 -5.57
N ILE A 171 11.30 32.57 -5.37
CA ILE A 171 11.14 31.64 -4.26
C ILE A 171 12.34 31.85 -3.33
N VAL A 172 12.11 32.02 -2.03
CA VAL A 172 13.17 32.26 -1.05
C VAL A 172 13.19 31.09 -0.07
N GLU A 173 14.29 30.35 -0.05
CA GLU A 173 14.49 29.22 0.86
C GLU A 173 14.48 29.67 2.33
N GLU A 174 13.99 28.82 3.26
CA GLU A 174 13.80 29.12 4.68
C GLU A 174 15.03 29.80 5.30
N LYS A 175 16.25 29.31 5.03
CA LYS A 175 17.49 29.83 5.60
C LYS A 175 17.88 31.23 5.06
N ALA A 176 17.34 31.59 3.90
CA ALA A 176 17.60 32.90 3.26
C ALA A 176 16.47 33.91 3.51
N THR A 177 15.39 33.53 4.22
CA THR A 177 14.25 34.42 4.47
C THR A 177 14.62 35.57 5.44
N SER A 178 14.26 36.78 5.08
CA SER A 178 14.28 37.92 5.98
C SER A 178 13.21 37.82 7.08
N ARG A 179 13.31 38.60 8.15
CA ARG A 179 12.31 38.64 9.22
C ARG A 179 10.88 38.91 8.71
N GLN A 180 10.73 39.77 7.71
CA GLN A 180 9.43 40.05 7.09
C GLN A 180 8.92 38.88 6.25
N GLN A 181 9.81 38.24 5.49
CA GLN A 181 9.46 37.09 4.65
C GLN A 181 9.05 35.85 5.45
N LYS A 182 9.53 35.69 6.68
CA LYS A 182 9.10 34.60 7.59
C LYS A 182 7.61 34.63 7.91
N ASN A 183 6.96 35.79 7.83
CA ASN A 183 5.52 35.94 8.05
C ASN A 183 4.66 35.51 6.85
N ILE A 184 5.28 35.24 5.70
CA ILE A 184 4.58 34.76 4.51
C ILE A 184 4.17 33.32 4.75
N ARG A 185 2.86 33.03 4.69
CA ARG A 185 2.30 31.69 4.89
C ARG A 185 2.29 30.85 3.61
N GLU A 186 2.40 31.48 2.45
CA GLU A 186 2.42 30.80 1.17
C GLU A 186 3.78 30.14 0.92
N ILE A 187 3.77 28.81 0.97
CA ILE A 187 4.98 27.99 0.86
C ILE A 187 5.17 27.47 -0.57
N ASN A 188 6.44 27.24 -0.92
CA ASN A 188 6.84 26.48 -2.09
C ASN A 188 6.69 24.99 -1.79
N SER A 189 5.87 24.30 -2.58
CA SER A 189 5.55 22.88 -2.38
C SER A 189 6.61 21.91 -2.93
N GLY A 190 7.51 22.40 -3.80
CA GLY A 190 8.43 21.53 -4.54
C GLY A 190 7.83 20.88 -5.80
N PHE A 191 6.61 21.28 -6.20
CA PHE A 191 5.97 20.82 -7.44
C PHE A 191 5.99 21.95 -8.48
N TYR A 192 6.46 21.64 -9.69
CA TYR A 192 6.63 22.61 -10.76
C TYR A 192 6.20 22.06 -12.09
N VAL A 193 5.83 22.93 -13.02
CA VAL A 193 5.77 22.65 -14.47
C VAL A 193 6.68 23.64 -15.17
N PHE A 194 7.53 23.14 -16.04
CA PHE A 194 8.41 23.95 -16.89
C PHE A 194 8.12 23.69 -18.36
N SER A 195 8.16 24.75 -19.15
CA SER A 195 8.40 24.64 -20.59
C SER A 195 9.83 24.13 -20.81
N ILE A 196 10.02 23.05 -21.56
CA ILE A 196 11.34 22.45 -21.83
C ILE A 196 12.31 23.46 -22.45
N PRO A 197 11.92 24.24 -23.49
CA PRO A 197 12.79 25.27 -24.03
C PRO A 197 13.24 26.33 -23.02
N ALA A 198 12.31 26.79 -22.16
CA ALA A 198 12.66 27.80 -21.16
C ALA A 198 13.56 27.21 -20.07
N LEU A 199 13.29 25.98 -19.61
CA LEU A 199 14.11 25.31 -18.61
C LEU A 199 15.55 25.14 -19.12
N TYR A 200 15.74 24.46 -20.23
CA TYR A 200 17.07 24.14 -20.72
C TYR A 200 17.80 25.28 -21.42
N GLY A 201 17.07 26.35 -21.78
CA GLY A 201 17.68 27.62 -22.21
C GLY A 201 18.36 28.36 -21.08
N HIS A 202 17.92 28.17 -19.84
CA HIS A 202 18.39 28.98 -18.72
C HIS A 202 18.93 28.18 -17.52
N ILE A 203 18.79 26.85 -17.47
CA ILE A 203 19.22 26.04 -16.31
C ILE A 203 20.73 26.13 -16.06
N GLY A 204 21.52 26.44 -17.09
CA GLY A 204 22.96 26.65 -16.96
C GLY A 204 23.35 27.94 -16.18
N GLU A 205 22.39 28.86 -15.96
CA GLU A 205 22.59 30.07 -15.16
C GLU A 205 22.46 29.82 -13.63
N LEU A 206 22.04 28.61 -13.23
CA LEU A 206 22.00 28.26 -11.81
C LEU A 206 23.42 28.24 -11.22
N THR A 207 23.55 28.75 -10.01
CA THR A 207 24.82 28.79 -9.26
C THR A 207 24.72 27.96 -8.00
N THR A 208 25.85 27.68 -7.37
CA THR A 208 25.96 27.02 -6.07
C THR A 208 26.23 27.99 -4.93
N ASP A 209 26.05 29.28 -5.17
CA ASP A 209 26.28 30.33 -4.18
C ASP A 209 25.10 30.41 -3.18
N ASN A 210 25.00 29.39 -2.36
CA ASN A 210 23.98 29.25 -1.32
C ASN A 210 24.50 28.42 -0.14
N ALA A 211 23.71 28.35 0.92
CA ALA A 211 24.09 27.73 2.20
C ALA A 211 24.47 26.24 2.10
N HIS A 212 24.02 25.52 1.08
CA HIS A 212 24.33 24.09 0.88
C HIS A 212 25.30 23.83 -0.28
N ARG A 213 25.70 24.86 -1.03
CA ARG A 213 26.53 24.77 -2.24
C ARG A 213 25.91 23.81 -3.29
N GLU A 214 24.60 23.91 -3.48
CA GLU A 214 23.81 23.07 -4.37
C GLU A 214 23.13 23.90 -5.46
N TYR A 215 22.86 23.32 -6.61
CA TYR A 215 22.01 23.90 -7.64
C TYR A 215 20.55 23.77 -7.25
N TYR A 216 19.93 24.84 -6.78
CA TYR A 216 18.53 24.83 -6.37
C TYR A 216 17.61 25.05 -7.58
N ILE A 217 16.63 24.16 -7.77
CA ILE A 217 15.59 24.36 -8.79
C ILE A 217 14.72 25.59 -8.49
N THR A 218 14.60 25.99 -7.22
CA THR A 218 13.85 27.17 -6.79
C THR A 218 14.44 28.47 -7.35
N ASP A 219 15.74 28.50 -7.59
CA ASP A 219 16.41 29.68 -8.17
C ASP A 219 16.03 29.92 -9.63
N MET A 220 15.50 28.87 -10.33
CA MET A 220 14.96 29.04 -11.69
C MET A 220 13.87 30.09 -11.78
N ALA A 221 13.07 30.30 -10.71
CA ALA A 221 12.05 31.33 -10.69
C ALA A 221 12.69 32.72 -10.89
N ALA A 222 13.76 33.03 -10.15
CA ALA A 222 14.47 34.31 -10.28
C ALA A 222 15.24 34.43 -11.59
N VAL A 223 15.85 33.34 -12.08
CA VAL A 223 16.56 33.27 -13.37
C VAL A 223 15.58 33.59 -14.51
N LEU A 224 14.44 32.92 -14.58
CA LEU A 224 13.45 33.13 -15.62
C LEU A 224 12.82 34.52 -15.57
N VAL A 225 12.56 35.06 -14.37
CA VAL A 225 12.06 36.44 -14.21
C VAL A 225 13.08 37.46 -14.74
N ARG A 226 14.37 37.28 -14.46
CA ARG A 226 15.43 38.15 -15.05
C ARG A 226 15.47 38.04 -16.56
N ALA A 227 15.25 36.86 -17.11
CA ALA A 227 15.15 36.63 -18.57
C ALA A 227 13.81 37.10 -19.17
N LYS A 228 13.00 37.84 -18.41
CA LYS A 228 11.67 38.33 -18.83
C LYS A 228 10.70 37.20 -19.24
N GLN A 229 10.92 36.00 -18.72
CA GLN A 229 10.03 34.87 -18.91
C GLN A 229 8.91 34.91 -17.89
N LYS A 230 7.71 34.38 -18.23
CA LYS A 230 6.55 34.36 -17.35
C LYS A 230 6.66 33.24 -16.33
N VAL A 231 6.70 33.59 -15.04
CA VAL A 231 6.67 32.66 -13.90
C VAL A 231 5.40 32.91 -13.11
N VAL A 232 4.60 31.84 -12.91
CA VAL A 232 3.30 31.94 -12.20
C VAL A 232 3.17 30.91 -11.10
N VAL A 233 2.24 31.16 -10.18
CA VAL A 233 1.90 30.25 -9.09
C VAL A 233 0.42 29.86 -9.14
N MET A 234 0.14 28.59 -8.98
CA MET A 234 -1.18 28.04 -8.68
C MET A 234 -1.22 27.64 -7.19
N LYS A 235 -2.19 28.16 -6.45
CA LYS A 235 -2.36 27.80 -5.03
C LYS A 235 -3.38 26.66 -4.92
N THR A 236 -3.00 25.55 -4.24
CA THR A 236 -3.97 24.51 -3.86
C THR A 236 -4.69 24.89 -2.57
N PRO A 237 -6.01 24.64 -2.49
CA PRO A 237 -6.74 24.77 -1.24
C PRO A 237 -6.45 23.63 -0.25
N HIS A 238 -5.85 22.53 -0.72
CA HIS A 238 -5.60 21.33 0.06
C HIS A 238 -4.13 21.24 0.48
N ALA A 239 -3.77 21.96 1.55
CA ALA A 239 -2.39 22.02 2.03
C ALA A 239 -1.78 20.65 2.37
N ALA A 240 -2.60 19.67 2.74
CA ALA A 240 -2.15 18.30 3.03
C ALA A 240 -1.52 17.59 1.80
N GLU A 241 -1.95 17.91 0.57
CA GLU A 241 -1.42 17.30 -0.65
C GLU A 241 0.07 17.55 -0.89
N VAL A 242 0.59 18.64 -0.34
CA VAL A 242 1.97 19.06 -0.57
C VAL A 242 2.90 18.78 0.64
N LEU A 243 2.41 18.02 1.63
CA LEU A 243 3.21 17.61 2.77
C LEU A 243 4.26 16.58 2.34
N GLY A 244 5.52 16.91 2.61
CA GLY A 244 6.64 15.98 2.46
C GLY A 244 7.10 15.41 3.80
N SER A 245 7.94 14.39 3.76
CA SER A 245 8.47 13.70 4.94
C SER A 245 9.95 14.02 5.16
N ASN A 246 10.30 14.89 6.08
CA ASN A 246 11.69 15.20 6.43
C ASN A 246 12.13 14.61 7.77
N ARG A 247 11.16 14.30 8.64
CA ARG A 247 11.37 13.75 9.99
C ARG A 247 10.51 12.51 10.17
N ARG A 248 10.88 11.65 11.12
CA ARG A 248 10.09 10.44 11.42
C ARG A 248 8.67 10.75 11.89
N SER A 249 8.48 11.81 12.66
CA SER A 249 7.15 12.27 13.07
C SER A 249 6.27 12.65 11.88
N GLU A 250 6.85 13.27 10.84
CA GLU A 250 6.12 13.60 9.62
C GLU A 250 5.74 12.35 8.81
N ILE A 251 6.59 11.30 8.80
CA ILE A 251 6.24 10.00 8.19
C ILE A 251 5.03 9.39 8.90
N VAL A 252 5.01 9.40 10.24
CA VAL A 252 3.90 8.86 11.04
C VAL A 252 2.60 9.66 10.78
N ASP A 253 2.69 10.99 10.69
CA ASP A 253 1.53 11.84 10.36
C ASP A 253 1.01 11.56 8.94
N LEU A 254 1.91 11.40 7.96
CA LEU A 254 1.54 11.02 6.59
C LEU A 254 0.89 9.65 6.53
N ASP A 255 1.41 8.65 7.25
CA ASP A 255 0.81 7.31 7.33
C ASP A 255 -0.61 7.38 7.88
N ALA A 256 -0.81 8.09 8.99
CA ALA A 256 -2.13 8.26 9.60
C ALA A 256 -3.13 8.95 8.65
N ARG A 257 -2.71 9.99 7.94
CA ARG A 257 -3.54 10.71 6.96
C ARG A 257 -3.91 9.84 5.77
N LEU A 258 -2.97 9.08 5.20
CA LEU A 258 -3.22 8.19 4.08
C LEU A 258 -4.20 7.08 4.45
N ARG A 259 -4.03 6.47 5.64
CA ARG A 259 -4.95 5.43 6.13
C ARG A 259 -6.35 5.98 6.38
N LEU A 260 -6.45 7.16 6.97
CA LEU A 260 -7.76 7.79 7.18
C LEU A 260 -8.43 8.17 5.85
N ALA A 261 -7.67 8.66 4.88
CA ALA A 261 -8.19 8.93 3.53
C ALA A 261 -8.67 7.64 2.84
N LYS A 262 -7.95 6.52 3.02
CA LYS A 262 -8.39 5.21 2.52
C LYS A 262 -9.68 4.75 3.19
N CYS A 263 -9.80 4.89 4.50
CA CYS A 263 -11.05 4.59 5.22
C CYS A 263 -12.21 5.44 4.68
N GLN A 264 -11.99 6.74 4.47
CA GLN A 264 -13.02 7.62 3.92
C GLN A 264 -13.45 7.19 2.52
N GLN A 265 -12.48 6.88 1.65
CA GLN A 265 -12.76 6.36 0.30
C GLN A 265 -13.65 5.10 0.36
N LEU A 266 -13.29 4.12 1.20
CA LEU A 266 -14.06 2.88 1.35
C LEU A 266 -15.46 3.13 1.89
N MET A 267 -15.64 4.07 2.83
CA MET A 267 -16.96 4.46 3.32
C MET A 267 -17.81 5.13 2.24
N ASP A 268 -17.20 5.96 1.40
CA ASP A 268 -17.89 6.58 0.25
C ASP A 268 -18.28 5.54 -0.82
N GLU A 269 -17.59 4.39 -0.85
CA GLU A 269 -17.85 3.23 -1.71
C GLU A 269 -18.84 2.22 -1.08
N GLY A 270 -19.41 2.51 0.10
CA GLY A 270 -20.47 1.71 0.73
C GLY A 270 -20.00 0.74 1.82
N VAL A 271 -18.75 0.85 2.31
CA VAL A 271 -18.26 0.06 3.44
C VAL A 271 -18.55 0.77 4.76
N THR A 272 -18.99 0.05 5.78
CA THR A 272 -19.13 0.60 7.13
C THR A 272 -17.87 0.38 7.94
N ILE A 273 -17.19 1.43 8.38
CA ILE A 273 -15.99 1.35 9.22
C ILE A 273 -16.23 2.07 10.53
N PHE A 274 -16.35 1.34 11.64
CA PHE A 274 -16.51 1.92 12.97
C PHE A 274 -15.18 2.39 13.54
N TYR A 275 -15.13 3.65 14.04
CA TYR A 275 -13.93 4.27 14.59
C TYR A 275 -12.72 4.16 13.66
N PRO A 276 -12.79 4.71 12.44
CA PRO A 276 -11.78 4.51 11.39
C PRO A 276 -10.36 4.90 11.81
N GLN A 277 -10.20 5.82 12.76
CA GLN A 277 -8.90 6.21 13.33
C GLN A 277 -8.22 5.11 14.14
N THR A 278 -8.92 4.03 14.51
CA THR A 278 -8.36 2.87 15.22
C THR A 278 -8.02 1.72 14.27
N CYS A 279 -8.46 1.80 13.02
CA CYS A 279 -8.22 0.77 12.02
C CYS A 279 -6.92 1.04 11.24
N VAL A 280 -6.20 -0.03 10.91
CA VAL A 280 -4.99 0.04 10.06
C VAL A 280 -5.33 -0.60 8.73
N ILE A 281 -5.66 0.21 7.72
CA ILE A 281 -6.02 -0.26 6.38
C ILE A 281 -5.00 0.24 5.38
N ASP A 282 -4.30 -0.68 4.70
CA ASP A 282 -3.30 -0.35 3.69
C ASP A 282 -3.95 0.15 2.40
N SER A 283 -3.21 0.95 1.64
CA SER A 283 -3.71 1.66 0.46
C SER A 283 -4.24 0.75 -0.66
N ASP A 284 -3.70 -0.47 -0.77
CA ASP A 284 -4.05 -1.44 -1.82
C ASP A 284 -5.12 -2.44 -1.38
N VAL A 285 -5.70 -2.29 -0.17
CA VAL A 285 -6.82 -3.10 0.31
C VAL A 285 -8.09 -2.76 -0.47
N GLU A 286 -8.84 -3.79 -0.86
CA GLU A 286 -10.13 -3.68 -1.54
C GLU A 286 -11.21 -4.30 -0.64
N ILE A 287 -12.39 -3.66 -0.53
CA ILE A 287 -13.50 -4.14 0.30
C ILE A 287 -14.81 -3.90 -0.46
N GLY A 288 -15.64 -4.94 -0.55
CA GLY A 288 -16.96 -4.86 -1.18
C GLY A 288 -17.99 -4.10 -0.32
N THR A 289 -19.07 -3.69 -0.98
CA THR A 289 -20.18 -2.94 -0.37
C THR A 289 -20.85 -3.71 0.77
N ASP A 290 -21.49 -2.98 1.69
CA ASP A 290 -22.23 -3.52 2.84
C ASP A 290 -21.38 -4.33 3.84
N THR A 291 -20.05 -4.39 3.61
CA THR A 291 -19.10 -5.00 4.57
C THR A 291 -18.88 -4.07 5.76
N VAL A 292 -18.86 -4.68 6.95
CA VAL A 292 -18.68 -3.98 8.23
C VAL A 292 -17.32 -4.30 8.84
N ILE A 293 -16.53 -3.26 9.10
CA ILE A 293 -15.23 -3.34 9.78
C ILE A 293 -15.36 -2.76 11.19
N GLU A 294 -15.09 -3.58 12.20
CA GLU A 294 -15.11 -3.17 13.60
C GLU A 294 -13.78 -2.49 14.02
N PRO A 295 -13.74 -1.80 15.19
CA PRO A 295 -12.53 -1.11 15.66
C PRO A 295 -11.33 -2.05 15.84
N PHE A 296 -10.11 -1.50 15.71
CA PHE A 296 -8.83 -2.18 15.90
C PHE A 296 -8.53 -3.29 14.89
N VAL A 297 -9.23 -3.32 13.77
CA VAL A 297 -8.94 -4.23 12.66
C VAL A 297 -7.71 -3.73 11.89
N GLN A 298 -6.86 -4.66 11.47
CA GLN A 298 -5.71 -4.40 10.62
C GLN A 298 -5.84 -5.18 9.30
N LEU A 299 -5.97 -4.47 8.19
CA LEU A 299 -6.02 -5.02 6.83
C LEU A 299 -4.76 -4.56 6.09
N ARG A 300 -3.91 -5.51 5.73
CA ARG A 300 -2.57 -5.23 5.23
C ARG A 300 -2.33 -5.80 3.83
N GLY A 301 -1.34 -5.21 3.14
CA GLY A 301 -0.88 -5.65 1.84
C GLY A 301 -1.98 -5.56 0.77
N LYS A 302 -2.17 -6.65 0.02
CA LYS A 302 -3.16 -6.75 -1.06
C LYS A 302 -4.41 -7.53 -0.63
N THR A 303 -4.83 -7.36 0.62
CA THR A 303 -6.03 -8.02 1.14
C THR A 303 -7.27 -7.56 0.36
N LYS A 304 -8.10 -8.53 -0.04
CA LYS A 304 -9.40 -8.32 -0.70
C LYS A 304 -10.50 -8.94 0.13
N ILE A 305 -11.58 -8.21 0.33
CA ILE A 305 -12.76 -8.65 1.08
C ILE A 305 -13.98 -8.41 0.21
N GLY A 306 -14.84 -9.41 0.08
CA GLY A 306 -16.08 -9.34 -0.67
C GLY A 306 -17.14 -8.45 -0.02
N ALA A 307 -18.36 -8.54 -0.54
CA ALA A 307 -19.54 -7.84 -0.03
C ALA A 307 -20.18 -8.56 1.17
N ASP A 308 -21.01 -7.84 1.94
CA ASP A 308 -21.81 -8.37 3.05
C ASP A 308 -20.99 -9.10 4.16
N CYS A 309 -19.69 -8.81 4.25
CA CYS A 309 -18.81 -9.41 5.26
C CYS A 309 -18.87 -8.70 6.59
N ARG A 310 -18.51 -9.39 7.67
CA ARG A 310 -18.31 -8.78 8.98
C ARG A 310 -16.95 -9.15 9.54
N ILE A 311 -16.04 -8.18 9.63
CA ILE A 311 -14.70 -8.32 10.21
C ILE A 311 -14.72 -7.71 11.60
N ARG A 312 -14.62 -8.57 12.61
CA ARG A 312 -14.75 -8.16 14.02
C ARG A 312 -13.42 -7.70 14.60
N SER A 313 -13.49 -7.03 15.74
CA SER A 313 -12.37 -6.33 16.37
C SER A 313 -11.13 -7.20 16.57
N TYR A 314 -9.96 -6.56 16.53
CA TYR A 314 -8.63 -7.15 16.76
C TYR A 314 -8.18 -8.18 15.72
N CYS A 315 -8.84 -8.30 14.58
CA CYS A 315 -8.36 -9.14 13.49
C CYS A 315 -7.16 -8.50 12.79
N VAL A 316 -6.18 -9.33 12.42
CA VAL A 316 -5.03 -8.96 11.59
C VAL A 316 -5.03 -9.81 10.34
N ILE A 317 -5.26 -9.19 9.19
CA ILE A 317 -5.45 -9.88 7.91
C ILE A 317 -4.47 -9.30 6.91
N ASN A 318 -3.61 -10.15 6.36
CA ASN A 318 -2.54 -9.75 5.44
C ASN A 318 -2.56 -10.60 4.17
N ASN A 319 -2.52 -9.96 2.99
CA ASN A 319 -2.50 -10.61 1.68
C ASN A 319 -3.53 -11.74 1.53
N THR A 320 -4.71 -11.58 2.09
CA THR A 320 -5.73 -12.63 2.16
C THR A 320 -6.92 -12.23 1.30
N GLU A 321 -7.46 -13.20 0.56
CA GLU A 321 -8.65 -13.04 -0.24
C GLU A 321 -9.86 -13.66 0.49
N ILE A 322 -10.90 -12.87 0.71
CA ILE A 322 -12.12 -13.23 1.44
C ILE A 322 -13.32 -12.99 0.53
N GLY A 323 -14.12 -14.01 0.32
CA GLY A 323 -15.34 -13.96 -0.48
C GLY A 323 -16.48 -13.18 0.19
N ASP A 324 -17.67 -13.29 -0.36
CA ASP A 324 -18.86 -12.60 0.12
C ASP A 324 -19.49 -13.30 1.34
N GLY A 325 -20.18 -12.55 2.19
CA GLY A 325 -20.95 -13.08 3.33
C GLY A 325 -20.11 -13.66 4.47
N VAL A 326 -18.80 -13.51 4.44
CA VAL A 326 -17.89 -14.10 5.42
C VAL A 326 -17.93 -13.37 6.76
N VAL A 327 -17.98 -14.14 7.85
CA VAL A 327 -17.88 -13.61 9.21
C VAL A 327 -16.55 -13.99 9.85
N VAL A 328 -15.71 -13.00 10.11
CA VAL A 328 -14.46 -13.17 10.86
C VAL A 328 -14.67 -12.67 12.28
N LEU A 329 -14.63 -13.61 13.24
CA LEU A 329 -14.82 -13.34 14.66
C LEU A 329 -13.56 -12.73 15.29
N PRO A 330 -13.63 -12.14 16.52
CA PRO A 330 -12.54 -11.35 17.06
C PRO A 330 -11.21 -12.09 17.21
N GLY A 331 -10.10 -11.35 17.04
CA GLY A 331 -8.76 -11.82 17.35
C GLY A 331 -8.15 -12.81 16.36
N CYS A 332 -8.73 -12.98 15.18
CA CYS A 332 -8.18 -13.86 14.15
C CYS A 332 -6.95 -13.22 13.47
N VAL A 333 -5.97 -14.07 13.14
CA VAL A 333 -4.77 -13.66 12.40
C VAL A 333 -4.64 -14.51 11.13
N MET A 334 -4.57 -13.86 9.98
CA MET A 334 -4.56 -14.51 8.66
C MET A 334 -3.45 -13.93 7.79
N ASP A 335 -2.69 -14.82 7.16
CA ASP A 335 -1.66 -14.45 6.19
C ASP A 335 -1.78 -15.33 4.94
N ASP A 336 -1.68 -14.71 3.75
CA ASP A 336 -1.61 -15.37 2.45
C ASP A 336 -2.60 -16.55 2.32
N SER A 337 -3.87 -16.29 2.64
CA SER A 337 -4.94 -17.29 2.73
C SER A 337 -6.09 -16.94 1.79
N HIS A 338 -6.92 -17.96 1.47
CA HIS A 338 -8.14 -17.78 0.71
C HIS A 338 -9.35 -18.33 1.49
N ILE A 339 -10.42 -17.53 1.58
CA ILE A 339 -11.65 -17.85 2.31
C ILE A 339 -12.82 -17.65 1.35
N ALA A 340 -13.51 -18.73 1.04
CA ALA A 340 -14.69 -18.72 0.15
C ALA A 340 -15.92 -18.11 0.85
N ASN A 341 -16.99 -17.93 0.08
CA ASN A 341 -18.23 -17.29 0.54
C ASN A 341 -18.84 -17.97 1.77
N ASP A 342 -19.55 -17.20 2.58
CA ASP A 342 -20.38 -17.66 3.71
C ASP A 342 -19.62 -18.43 4.79
N ALA A 343 -18.30 -18.40 4.78
CA ALA A 343 -17.48 -19.05 5.81
C ALA A 343 -17.48 -18.26 7.13
N ILE A 344 -17.30 -19.00 8.23
CA ILE A 344 -17.15 -18.41 9.56
C ILE A 344 -15.77 -18.76 10.10
N VAL A 345 -15.01 -17.75 10.54
CA VAL A 345 -13.65 -17.95 11.05
C VAL A 345 -13.51 -17.32 12.44
N GLY A 346 -13.05 -18.10 13.40
CA GLY A 346 -12.71 -17.62 14.72
C GLY A 346 -13.71 -18.00 15.82
N PRO A 347 -13.59 -17.35 17.01
CA PRO A 347 -12.58 -16.34 17.33
C PRO A 347 -11.18 -16.93 17.56
N TYR A 348 -10.14 -16.09 17.52
CA TYR A 348 -8.74 -16.47 17.82
C TYR A 348 -8.20 -17.62 16.96
N SER A 349 -8.61 -17.70 15.70
CA SER A 349 -8.06 -18.64 14.72
C SER A 349 -6.81 -18.08 14.07
N ARG A 350 -5.84 -18.96 13.76
CA ARG A 350 -4.61 -18.63 13.04
C ARG A 350 -4.59 -19.31 11.66
N LEU A 351 -4.74 -18.56 10.60
CA LEU A 351 -4.57 -19.05 9.23
C LEU A 351 -3.19 -18.67 8.73
N ARG A 352 -2.35 -19.68 8.49
CA ARG A 352 -0.99 -19.49 7.95
C ARG A 352 -1.00 -19.63 6.45
N PRO A 353 0.08 -19.19 5.77
CA PRO A 353 0.14 -19.21 4.31
C PRO A 353 -0.26 -20.55 3.67
N GLY A 354 -1.05 -20.43 2.60
CA GLY A 354 -1.57 -21.58 1.84
C GLY A 354 -2.78 -22.24 2.51
N SER A 355 -3.51 -21.52 3.38
CA SER A 355 -4.79 -21.99 3.91
C SER A 355 -5.93 -21.62 2.95
N GLU A 356 -6.73 -22.61 2.55
CA GLU A 356 -7.90 -22.48 1.70
C GLU A 356 -9.15 -22.97 2.46
N ILE A 357 -10.09 -22.08 2.72
CA ILE A 357 -11.31 -22.35 3.48
C ILE A 357 -12.50 -22.32 2.52
N GLY A 358 -13.18 -23.45 2.41
CA GLY A 358 -14.29 -23.64 1.49
C GLY A 358 -15.56 -22.90 1.88
N GLU A 359 -16.50 -22.84 0.93
CA GLU A 359 -17.79 -22.19 1.07
C GLU A 359 -18.58 -22.74 2.27
N GLY A 360 -19.11 -21.87 3.12
CA GLY A 360 -19.88 -22.25 4.31
C GLY A 360 -19.11 -23.07 5.35
N ALA A 361 -17.79 -23.17 5.22
CA ALA A 361 -16.97 -23.89 6.20
C ALA A 361 -16.81 -23.08 7.51
N HIS A 362 -16.57 -23.78 8.62
CA HIS A 362 -16.45 -23.17 9.92
C HIS A 362 -15.13 -23.56 10.62
N LEU A 363 -14.25 -22.59 10.82
CA LEU A 363 -13.09 -22.65 11.69
C LEU A 363 -13.41 -21.94 13.01
N GLY A 364 -13.34 -22.64 14.13
CA GLY A 364 -13.68 -22.07 15.43
C GLY A 364 -12.47 -21.67 16.28
N ASN A 365 -12.68 -21.67 17.60
CA ASN A 365 -11.71 -21.14 18.57
C ASN A 365 -10.37 -21.88 18.57
N PHE A 366 -9.28 -21.11 18.51
CA PHE A 366 -7.90 -21.62 18.66
C PHE A 366 -7.57 -22.72 17.65
N VAL A 367 -8.10 -22.60 16.43
CA VAL A 367 -7.75 -23.48 15.33
C VAL A 367 -6.60 -22.84 14.54
N GLU A 368 -5.53 -23.63 14.35
CA GLU A 368 -4.41 -23.22 13.48
C GLU A 368 -4.41 -24.06 12.19
N THR A 369 -4.32 -23.37 11.05
CA THR A 369 -4.18 -24.03 9.74
C THR A 369 -2.89 -23.58 9.05
N LYS A 370 -2.29 -24.50 8.27
CA LYS A 370 -1.09 -24.22 7.48
C LYS A 370 -1.07 -25.10 6.24
N LYS A 371 -1.03 -24.52 5.04
CA LYS A 371 -1.11 -25.27 3.78
C LYS A 371 -2.23 -26.31 3.84
N THR A 372 -3.41 -25.87 4.27
CA THR A 372 -4.57 -26.71 4.55
C THR A 372 -5.71 -26.30 3.65
N LYS A 373 -6.36 -27.29 3.06
CA LYS A 373 -7.61 -27.11 2.35
C LYS A 373 -8.75 -27.71 3.16
N LEU A 374 -9.71 -26.88 3.55
CA LEU A 374 -10.93 -27.28 4.26
C LEU A 374 -12.10 -27.16 3.28
N GLY A 375 -12.73 -28.29 2.93
CA GLY A 375 -13.79 -28.34 1.92
C GLY A 375 -15.10 -27.68 2.36
N LYS A 376 -16.01 -27.55 1.41
CA LYS A 376 -17.33 -26.93 1.58
C LYS A 376 -18.09 -27.52 2.77
N GLY A 377 -18.64 -26.63 3.63
CA GLY A 377 -19.46 -27.01 4.78
C GLY A 377 -18.74 -27.81 5.88
N SER A 378 -17.42 -28.00 5.75
CA SER A 378 -16.63 -28.73 6.76
C SER A 378 -16.35 -27.85 7.99
N LYS A 379 -16.16 -28.50 9.15
CA LYS A 379 -16.06 -27.83 10.44
C LYS A 379 -14.86 -28.32 11.24
N ALA A 380 -14.10 -27.38 11.80
CA ALA A 380 -13.06 -27.61 12.80
C ALA A 380 -13.19 -26.51 13.87
N ASN A 381 -13.94 -26.78 14.95
CA ASN A 381 -14.46 -25.71 15.78
C ASN A 381 -13.62 -25.38 17.02
N HIS A 382 -12.69 -26.26 17.44
CA HIS A 382 -12.03 -26.10 18.74
C HIS A 382 -10.60 -26.68 18.77
N LEU A 383 -9.63 -25.90 19.23
CA LEU A 383 -8.31 -26.36 19.70
C LEU A 383 -7.60 -27.34 18.76
N THR A 384 -7.56 -27.07 17.48
CA THR A 384 -7.15 -28.03 16.43
C THR A 384 -5.96 -27.48 15.65
N TYR A 385 -4.99 -28.35 15.34
CA TYR A 385 -3.93 -28.04 14.37
C TYR A 385 -4.11 -28.87 13.10
N LEU A 386 -4.27 -28.18 11.97
CA LEU A 386 -4.36 -28.76 10.64
C LEU A 386 -3.19 -28.25 9.79
N GLY A 387 -2.20 -29.09 9.60
CA GLY A 387 -1.00 -28.77 8.81
C GLY A 387 -0.81 -29.71 7.64
N ASP A 388 -0.52 -29.16 6.45
CA ASP A 388 -0.30 -29.90 5.20
C ASP A 388 -1.44 -30.94 4.95
N THR A 389 -2.72 -30.50 5.08
CA THR A 389 -3.90 -31.37 5.12
C THR A 389 -4.90 -31.00 4.04
N GLU A 390 -5.46 -31.97 3.35
CA GLU A 390 -6.63 -31.84 2.47
C GLU A 390 -7.85 -32.47 3.15
N ILE A 391 -8.89 -31.68 3.36
CA ILE A 391 -10.15 -32.07 3.99
C ILE A 391 -11.27 -31.86 2.97
N GLY A 392 -12.04 -32.91 2.71
CA GLY A 392 -13.17 -32.90 1.79
C GLY A 392 -14.37 -32.09 2.29
N GLU A 393 -15.53 -32.29 1.68
CA GLU A 393 -16.77 -31.60 1.98
C GLU A 393 -17.53 -32.26 3.16
N GLY A 394 -18.23 -31.48 3.97
CA GLY A 394 -19.09 -31.97 5.04
C GLY A 394 -18.37 -32.72 6.16
N VAL A 395 -17.06 -32.55 6.28
CA VAL A 395 -16.24 -33.19 7.34
C VAL A 395 -16.43 -32.48 8.66
N ASN A 396 -16.52 -33.27 9.75
CA ASN A 396 -16.48 -32.75 11.10
C ASN A 396 -15.18 -33.15 11.80
N VAL A 397 -14.33 -32.16 12.11
CA VAL A 397 -13.09 -32.38 12.87
C VAL A 397 -13.34 -32.06 14.34
N GLY A 398 -13.21 -33.07 15.19
CA GLY A 398 -13.40 -32.96 16.65
C GLY A 398 -12.33 -32.10 17.34
N ALA A 399 -12.69 -31.57 18.50
CA ALA A 399 -11.81 -30.76 19.33
C ALA A 399 -10.50 -31.49 19.69
N GLY A 400 -9.37 -30.77 19.69
CA GLY A 400 -8.08 -31.35 20.03
C GLY A 400 -7.44 -32.22 18.93
N THR A 401 -8.03 -32.27 17.74
CA THR A 401 -7.47 -33.05 16.63
C THR A 401 -6.16 -32.41 16.14
N ILE A 402 -5.14 -33.25 15.95
CA ILE A 402 -3.83 -32.83 15.45
C ILE A 402 -3.42 -33.68 14.23
N THR A 403 -3.04 -33.01 13.14
CA THR A 403 -2.35 -33.67 12.02
C THR A 403 -0.83 -33.59 12.27
N CYS A 404 -0.20 -34.76 12.53
CA CYS A 404 1.24 -34.86 12.73
C CYS A 404 1.93 -34.91 11.37
N ASN A 405 2.16 -33.74 10.78
CA ASN A 405 2.66 -33.57 9.41
C ASN A 405 4.19 -33.57 9.27
N TYR A 406 4.95 -33.74 10.35
CA TYR A 406 6.41 -33.64 10.35
C TYR A 406 7.04 -34.82 11.10
N ASP A 407 7.93 -35.57 10.43
CA ASP A 407 8.60 -36.75 10.96
C ASP A 407 9.97 -36.48 11.61
N GLY A 408 10.35 -35.19 11.68
CA GLY A 408 11.67 -34.74 12.13
C GLY A 408 12.60 -34.35 10.99
N VAL A 409 12.32 -34.79 9.75
CA VAL A 409 13.10 -34.46 8.53
C VAL A 409 12.21 -33.92 7.41
N HIS A 410 11.12 -34.59 7.11
CA HIS A 410 10.21 -34.29 6.01
C HIS A 410 8.79 -33.97 6.48
N LYS A 411 8.03 -33.27 5.63
CA LYS A 411 6.61 -33.03 5.85
C LYS A 411 5.79 -33.95 4.97
N HIS A 412 4.75 -34.50 5.56
CA HIS A 412 3.84 -35.43 4.91
C HIS A 412 2.42 -34.91 4.95
N LYS A 413 1.60 -35.39 4.04
CA LYS A 413 0.23 -34.92 3.85
C LYS A 413 -0.77 -35.85 4.53
N THR A 414 -1.79 -35.27 5.16
CA THR A 414 -3.00 -35.95 5.60
C THR A 414 -4.12 -35.67 4.60
N VAL A 415 -4.86 -36.71 4.20
CA VAL A 415 -6.04 -36.58 3.35
C VAL A 415 -7.25 -37.12 4.09
N ILE A 416 -8.27 -36.27 4.25
CA ILE A 416 -9.55 -36.63 4.87
C ILE A 416 -10.63 -36.44 3.81
N GLU A 417 -11.28 -37.52 3.40
CA GLU A 417 -12.29 -37.47 2.34
C GLU A 417 -13.64 -36.95 2.84
N ASP A 418 -14.62 -36.81 1.96
CA ASP A 418 -15.91 -36.21 2.24
C ASP A 418 -16.68 -36.94 3.35
N GLY A 419 -17.44 -36.20 4.14
CA GLY A 419 -18.37 -36.76 5.14
C GLY A 419 -17.71 -37.48 6.30
N VAL A 420 -16.41 -37.41 6.47
CA VAL A 420 -15.69 -38.05 7.58
C VAL A 420 -16.01 -37.36 8.90
N PHE A 421 -16.19 -38.16 9.96
CA PHE A 421 -16.29 -37.70 11.33
C PHE A 421 -15.02 -38.02 12.11
N VAL A 422 -14.27 -37.03 12.53
CA VAL A 422 -13.10 -37.21 13.40
C VAL A 422 -13.51 -36.90 14.84
N GLY A 423 -13.39 -37.89 15.73
CA GLY A 423 -13.65 -37.73 17.17
C GLY A 423 -12.62 -36.83 17.85
N SER A 424 -12.99 -36.23 19.00
CA SER A 424 -12.12 -35.34 19.74
C SER A 424 -10.83 -36.03 20.19
N ASP A 425 -9.75 -35.22 20.34
CA ASP A 425 -8.39 -35.68 20.74
C ASP A 425 -7.80 -36.75 19.81
N ALA A 426 -8.21 -36.76 18.54
CA ALA A 426 -7.62 -37.64 17.55
C ALA A 426 -6.27 -37.10 17.05
N THR A 427 -5.29 -38.00 16.94
CA THR A 427 -3.97 -37.72 16.36
C THR A 427 -3.84 -38.47 15.04
N LEU A 428 -3.65 -37.74 13.94
CA LEU A 428 -3.48 -38.33 12.59
C LEU A 428 -2.02 -38.21 12.18
N VAL A 429 -1.31 -39.32 12.12
CA VAL A 429 0.12 -39.36 11.81
C VAL A 429 0.30 -39.49 10.30
N ALA A 430 0.73 -38.41 9.66
CA ALA A 430 0.93 -38.38 8.22
C ALA A 430 2.22 -39.14 7.78
N PRO A 431 2.23 -39.78 6.57
CA PRO A 431 1.16 -39.72 5.59
C PRO A 431 0.01 -40.64 5.97
N VAL A 432 -1.25 -40.19 5.88
CA VAL A 432 -2.43 -40.97 6.19
C VAL A 432 -3.63 -40.46 5.38
N ARG A 433 -4.45 -41.43 4.91
CA ARG A 433 -5.71 -41.18 4.21
C ARG A 433 -6.89 -41.72 4.99
N ILE A 434 -7.88 -40.88 5.23
CA ILE A 434 -9.14 -41.26 5.87
C ILE A 434 -10.23 -41.28 4.81
N GLY A 435 -10.74 -42.47 4.53
CA GLY A 435 -11.72 -42.70 3.45
C GLY A 435 -13.07 -42.08 3.76
N ARG A 436 -13.84 -41.82 2.71
CA ARG A 436 -15.14 -41.16 2.75
C ARG A 436 -16.10 -41.81 3.77
N GLY A 437 -16.86 -40.98 4.48
CA GLY A 437 -17.89 -41.41 5.41
C GLY A 437 -17.38 -42.16 6.65
N SER A 438 -16.06 -42.25 6.84
CA SER A 438 -15.47 -42.97 7.96
C SER A 438 -15.57 -42.20 9.26
N TYR A 439 -15.48 -42.94 10.37
CA TYR A 439 -15.47 -42.42 11.72
C TYR A 439 -14.12 -42.70 12.39
N ILE A 440 -13.49 -41.71 12.93
CA ILE A 440 -12.34 -41.87 13.82
C ILE A 440 -12.84 -41.74 15.26
N ALA A 441 -12.65 -42.77 16.08
CA ALA A 441 -13.06 -42.75 17.48
C ALA A 441 -12.25 -41.68 18.26
N ALA A 442 -12.89 -41.02 19.24
CA ALA A 442 -12.22 -40.04 20.07
C ALA A 442 -10.98 -40.62 20.78
N ALA A 443 -9.95 -39.79 21.02
CA ALA A 443 -8.66 -40.15 21.63
C ALA A 443 -7.90 -41.26 20.88
N SER A 444 -8.03 -41.34 19.55
CA SER A 444 -7.34 -42.32 18.70
C SER A 444 -6.10 -41.75 18.08
N CYS A 445 -5.01 -42.51 18.07
CA CYS A 445 -3.82 -42.25 17.25
C CYS A 445 -3.90 -43.12 15.97
N ILE A 446 -4.06 -42.51 14.82
CA ILE A 446 -4.22 -43.18 13.52
C ILE A 446 -2.92 -43.04 12.75
N THR A 447 -2.32 -44.20 12.40
CA THR A 447 -1.01 -44.30 11.74
C THR A 447 -1.07 -45.01 10.41
N GLU A 448 -2.24 -45.55 10.02
CA GLU A 448 -2.49 -46.29 8.78
C GLU A 448 -3.75 -45.76 8.10
N ASP A 449 -3.85 -45.96 6.79
CA ASP A 449 -5.01 -45.53 6.02
C ASP A 449 -6.30 -46.21 6.51
N VAL A 450 -7.38 -45.44 6.54
CA VAL A 450 -8.71 -45.93 6.97
C VAL A 450 -9.60 -46.07 5.71
N PRO A 451 -10.11 -47.29 5.43
CA PRO A 451 -11.04 -47.47 4.30
C PRO A 451 -12.33 -46.66 4.46
N ALA A 452 -13.01 -46.39 3.34
CA ALA A 452 -14.30 -45.73 3.36
C ALA A 452 -15.33 -46.47 4.26
N ASP A 453 -16.27 -45.72 4.83
CA ASP A 453 -17.38 -46.20 5.64
C ASP A 453 -16.97 -47.09 6.84
N SER A 454 -15.77 -46.84 7.38
CA SER A 454 -15.16 -47.63 8.44
C SER A 454 -15.11 -46.86 9.77
N LEU A 455 -15.04 -47.59 10.88
CA LEU A 455 -14.70 -47.07 12.20
C LEU A 455 -13.27 -47.45 12.54
N ALA A 456 -12.39 -46.44 12.75
CA ALA A 456 -11.02 -46.67 13.20
C ALA A 456 -10.87 -46.32 14.69
N LEU A 457 -10.24 -47.24 15.45
CA LEU A 457 -9.97 -47.14 16.87
C LEU A 457 -8.47 -47.36 17.15
N GLY A 458 -7.75 -46.32 17.52
CA GLY A 458 -6.31 -46.36 17.85
C GLY A 458 -6.06 -46.02 19.30
N ARG A 459 -6.77 -46.63 20.25
CA ARG A 459 -6.65 -46.36 21.70
C ARG A 459 -6.76 -47.64 22.56
N ALA A 460 -6.21 -47.63 23.76
CA ALA A 460 -6.31 -48.74 24.70
C ALA A 460 -7.76 -48.97 25.19
N ARG A 461 -8.09 -50.19 25.56
CA ARG A 461 -9.36 -50.46 26.23
C ARG A 461 -9.38 -49.83 27.61
N GLN A 462 -10.52 -49.27 27.97
CA GLN A 462 -10.72 -48.72 29.33
C GLN A 462 -10.60 -49.79 30.37
N MET A 463 -9.83 -49.54 31.44
CA MET A 463 -9.72 -50.35 32.63
C MET A 463 -10.15 -49.55 33.84
N VAL A 464 -11.01 -50.14 34.69
CA VAL A 464 -11.49 -49.51 35.91
C VAL A 464 -10.92 -50.27 37.12
N LYS A 465 -10.34 -49.55 38.06
CA LYS A 465 -9.92 -50.06 39.39
C LYS A 465 -10.86 -49.50 40.42
N GLU A 466 -11.85 -50.30 40.82
CA GLU A 466 -12.81 -49.91 41.84
C GLU A 466 -12.15 -49.72 43.21
N GLY A 467 -12.58 -48.70 43.96
CA GLY A 467 -12.05 -48.42 45.29
C GLY A 467 -10.71 -47.71 45.38
N TRP A 468 -9.94 -47.64 44.26
CA TRP A 468 -8.58 -47.07 44.22
C TRP A 468 -8.47 -45.65 44.83
N ALA A 469 -9.40 -44.77 44.50
CA ALA A 469 -9.41 -43.41 45.02
C ALA A 469 -9.73 -43.30 46.50
N ARG A 470 -10.51 -44.25 47.02
CA ARG A 470 -10.82 -44.36 48.45
C ARG A 470 -9.58 -44.83 49.24
N GLU A 471 -8.86 -45.81 48.72
CA GLU A 471 -7.61 -46.31 49.32
C GLU A 471 -6.53 -45.21 49.35
N LYS A 472 -6.36 -44.46 48.27
CA LYS A 472 -5.42 -43.33 48.19
C LYS A 472 -5.74 -42.22 49.20
N ARG A 473 -7.01 -41.93 49.46
CA ARG A 473 -7.41 -40.94 50.48
C ARG A 473 -7.17 -41.41 51.92
N ARG A 474 -7.16 -42.71 52.15
CA ARG A 474 -6.83 -43.28 53.46
C ARG A 474 -5.33 -43.28 53.76
N GLN A 475 -4.46 -43.10 52.77
CA GLN A 475 -3.00 -43.00 52.92
C GLN A 475 -2.51 -41.56 53.20
N LYS A 476 -3.40 -40.56 53.14
CA LYS A 476 -3.17 -39.21 53.63
C LYS A 476 -3.61 -39.03 55.04
#